data_10b875339bfb309f95ba6586a6d4c788
#
_entry.id   10b875339bfb309f95ba6586a6d4c788
#
_cell.length_a   1.000
_cell.length_b   1.000
_cell.length_c   1.000
_cell.angle_alpha   90.00
_cell.angle_beta   90.00
_cell.angle_gamma   90.00
#
_symmetry.space_group_name_H-M   'P 1'
#
loop_
_entity.id
_entity.type
_entity.pdbx_description
1 polymer ?
#
loop_
_entity_poly.entity_id
_entity_poly.type
_entity_poly.pdbx_seq_one_letter_code
_entity_poly.pdbx_strand_id
1 'polypeptide(L)'
;MDNLITSLGLMSGTSLDGIDASIILSDGEKKVEILDNKFTKYPDDFREKLTNYIKKINSIEDISKNKKEYYKIEKELTLLHSRISSNIIKNKNYKIDLVGFHGHTIIHRPELKYSIQMGDPNLLSQLLKLKIIFNFRKNDLDNDGEGAPLAPIYHFSLSKKLNLKNPTLFLNIGGISNFTYCYKDKLLAKDIGPGNVLIDDFLKKTKKLNFDKNGEIGAKGIINKNLIKQLIEHEIYNKNKKHSYDRNEFDCSFVKGLGFENAVATLTFFTATIIANYINDKFDNELEIILCGGGRKNKTLVKNIKELINNKIKNIDEYNIDGDFVEAQAFGYLAIRSFLKKNISFPSTTRVKKPITGGEMFKNY
;
A
#
# COMPACT_ATOMS: atom_id res chain seq x y z
N MET A 1 -26.12 7.66 -19.90
CA MET A 1 -25.95 6.41 -19.11
C MET A 1 -24.49 6.38 -18.68
N ASP A 2 -24.22 6.35 -17.39
CA ASP A 2 -22.84 6.27 -16.90
C ASP A 2 -22.26 4.93 -17.36
N ASN A 3 -21.22 4.96 -18.18
CA ASN A 3 -20.53 3.75 -18.64
C ASN A 3 -19.77 3.12 -17.46
N LEU A 4 -20.43 2.23 -16.74
CA LEU A 4 -19.79 1.45 -15.69
C LEU A 4 -18.89 0.38 -16.32
N ILE A 5 -17.69 0.26 -15.81
CA ILE A 5 -16.65 -0.66 -16.26
C ILE A 5 -16.33 -1.61 -15.12
N THR A 6 -16.34 -2.90 -15.41
CA THR A 6 -15.92 -3.94 -14.46
C THR A 6 -14.42 -4.21 -14.62
N SER A 7 -13.68 -4.00 -13.56
CA SER A 7 -12.22 -4.19 -13.55
C SER A 7 -11.80 -5.16 -12.47
N LEU A 8 -10.84 -6.03 -12.82
CA LEU A 8 -10.12 -6.85 -11.87
C LEU A 8 -8.81 -6.15 -11.51
N GLY A 9 -8.65 -5.74 -10.26
CA GLY A 9 -7.40 -5.21 -9.73
C GLY A 9 -6.56 -6.31 -9.10
N LEU A 10 -5.27 -6.30 -9.39
CA LEU A 10 -4.28 -7.27 -8.90
C LEU A 10 -3.12 -6.56 -8.22
N MET A 11 -2.86 -6.92 -6.98
CA MET A 11 -1.75 -6.37 -6.18
C MET A 11 -0.91 -7.48 -5.56
N SER A 12 0.40 -7.30 -5.58
CA SER A 12 1.36 -8.06 -4.83
C SER A 12 2.24 -7.10 -4.04
N GLY A 13 2.05 -7.08 -2.73
CA GLY A 13 2.72 -6.15 -1.82
C GLY A 13 4.14 -6.60 -1.43
N THR A 14 4.90 -5.65 -0.87
CA THR A 14 6.29 -5.87 -0.39
C THR A 14 6.38 -6.82 0.81
N SER A 15 5.25 -7.22 1.41
CA SER A 15 5.17 -8.28 2.44
C SER A 15 5.55 -9.66 1.90
N LEU A 16 5.46 -9.87 0.58
CA LEU A 16 5.78 -11.14 -0.09
C LEU A 16 4.94 -12.32 0.43
N ASP A 17 3.71 -12.07 0.84
CA ASP A 17 2.81 -13.10 1.38
C ASP A 17 1.91 -13.71 0.30
N GLY A 18 1.55 -12.95 -0.74
CA GLY A 18 0.68 -13.45 -1.79
C GLY A 18 0.20 -12.38 -2.76
N ILE A 19 -0.92 -12.68 -3.39
CA ILE A 19 -1.59 -11.83 -4.36
C ILE A 19 -3.00 -11.52 -3.86
N ASP A 20 -3.32 -10.23 -3.82
CA ASP A 20 -4.66 -9.71 -3.62
C ASP A 20 -5.32 -9.45 -4.98
N ALA A 21 -6.52 -9.95 -5.16
CA ALA A 21 -7.35 -9.73 -6.32
C ALA A 21 -8.70 -9.17 -5.90
N SER A 22 -9.15 -8.10 -6.56
CA SER A 22 -10.46 -7.50 -6.30
C SER A 22 -11.17 -7.17 -7.59
N ILE A 23 -12.45 -7.54 -7.68
CA ILE A 23 -13.33 -7.13 -8.79
C ILE A 23 -14.15 -5.94 -8.33
N ILE A 24 -14.08 -4.86 -9.10
CA ILE A 24 -14.86 -3.65 -8.87
C ILE A 24 -15.63 -3.24 -10.11
N LEU A 25 -16.75 -2.55 -9.89
CA LEU A 25 -17.53 -1.86 -10.91
C LEU A 25 -17.44 -0.35 -10.66
N SER A 26 -17.07 0.46 -11.65
CA SER A 26 -16.91 1.89 -11.46
C SER A 26 -17.06 2.68 -12.76
N ASP A 27 -17.41 3.97 -12.63
CA ASP A 27 -17.36 4.98 -13.69
C ASP A 27 -15.98 5.70 -13.76
N GLY A 28 -15.07 5.32 -12.89
CA GLY A 28 -13.76 5.96 -12.73
C GLY A 28 -13.82 7.34 -12.05
N GLU A 29 -14.95 7.71 -11.43
CA GLU A 29 -15.11 8.99 -10.72
C GLU A 29 -15.73 8.84 -9.34
N LYS A 30 -17.05 8.67 -9.27
CA LYS A 30 -17.82 8.70 -8.01
C LYS A 30 -18.44 7.35 -7.66
N LYS A 31 -18.74 6.56 -8.67
CA LYS A 31 -19.41 5.27 -8.46
C LYS A 31 -18.33 4.19 -8.36
N VAL A 32 -18.29 3.54 -7.23
CA VAL A 32 -17.43 2.37 -6.98
C VAL A 32 -18.24 1.32 -6.24
N GLU A 33 -18.32 0.14 -6.78
CA GLU A 33 -18.89 -1.03 -6.14
C GLU A 33 -17.83 -2.13 -6.09
N ILE A 34 -17.65 -2.72 -4.91
CA ILE A 34 -16.73 -3.84 -4.71
C ILE A 34 -17.56 -5.10 -4.87
N LEU A 35 -17.27 -5.89 -5.88
CA LEU A 35 -18.07 -7.07 -6.24
C LEU A 35 -17.53 -8.34 -5.60
N ASP A 36 -16.19 -8.49 -5.55
CA ASP A 36 -15.56 -9.68 -4.96
C ASP A 36 -14.09 -9.40 -4.60
N ASN A 37 -13.57 -10.16 -3.62
CA ASN A 37 -12.18 -10.12 -3.20
C ASN A 37 -11.63 -11.53 -3.03
N LYS A 38 -10.35 -11.73 -3.35
CA LYS A 38 -9.69 -13.02 -3.16
C LYS A 38 -8.21 -12.84 -2.89
N PHE A 39 -7.72 -13.47 -1.83
CA PHE A 39 -6.29 -13.60 -1.54
C PHE A 39 -5.79 -14.99 -1.93
N THR A 40 -4.58 -15.06 -2.45
CA THR A 40 -3.89 -16.33 -2.67
C THR A 40 -2.45 -16.20 -2.19
N LYS A 41 -2.10 -17.01 -1.17
CA LYS A 41 -0.74 -17.08 -0.63
C LYS A 41 0.22 -17.55 -1.71
N TYR A 42 1.42 -17.01 -1.75
CA TYR A 42 2.50 -17.56 -2.58
C TYR A 42 2.90 -18.95 -2.09
N PRO A 43 3.23 -19.89 -3.02
CA PRO A 43 3.97 -21.08 -2.67
C PRO A 43 5.27 -20.71 -1.94
N ASP A 44 5.63 -21.45 -0.90
CA ASP A 44 6.77 -21.09 -0.05
C ASP A 44 8.10 -21.12 -0.85
N ASP A 45 8.25 -22.04 -1.81
CA ASP A 45 9.39 -22.09 -2.72
C ASP A 45 9.47 -20.86 -3.65
N PHE A 46 8.33 -20.39 -4.16
CA PHE A 46 8.27 -19.18 -4.98
C PHE A 46 8.59 -17.93 -4.15
N ARG A 47 8.02 -17.84 -2.94
CA ARG A 47 8.28 -16.74 -2.02
C ARG A 47 9.78 -16.63 -1.69
N GLU A 48 10.44 -17.76 -1.44
CA GLU A 48 11.87 -17.80 -1.18
C GLU A 48 12.68 -17.33 -2.40
N LYS A 49 12.38 -17.85 -3.60
CA LYS A 49 13.03 -17.40 -4.86
C LYS A 49 12.89 -15.90 -5.06
N LEU A 50 11.69 -15.36 -4.94
CA LEU A 50 11.42 -13.94 -5.13
C LEU A 50 12.15 -13.09 -4.07
N THR A 51 12.12 -13.50 -2.81
CA THR A 51 12.83 -12.85 -1.71
C THR A 51 14.34 -12.80 -1.96
N ASN A 52 14.93 -13.93 -2.36
CA ASN A 52 16.36 -14.02 -2.63
C ASN A 52 16.77 -13.22 -3.86
N TYR A 53 15.91 -13.14 -4.86
CA TYR A 53 16.13 -12.31 -6.04
C TYR A 53 16.13 -10.82 -5.67
N ILE A 54 15.09 -10.34 -4.97
CA ILE A 54 14.96 -8.92 -4.58
C ILE A 54 16.18 -8.45 -3.76
N LYS A 55 16.70 -9.29 -2.86
CA LYS A 55 17.89 -8.94 -2.05
C LYS A 55 19.16 -8.69 -2.88
N LYS A 56 19.24 -9.23 -4.09
CA LYS A 56 20.38 -9.06 -4.99
C LYS A 56 20.26 -7.85 -5.90
N ILE A 57 19.06 -7.26 -6.00
CA ILE A 57 18.72 -6.25 -7.00
C ILE A 57 18.64 -4.88 -6.33
N ASN A 58 19.55 -3.99 -6.71
CA ASN A 58 19.56 -2.60 -6.26
C ASN A 58 19.50 -1.60 -7.43
N SER A 59 19.72 -2.09 -8.66
CA SER A 59 19.77 -1.26 -9.86
C SER A 59 19.25 -2.01 -11.10
N ILE A 60 19.03 -1.27 -12.20
CA ILE A 60 18.68 -1.86 -13.51
C ILE A 60 19.81 -2.74 -14.05
N GLU A 61 21.07 -2.38 -13.77
CA GLU A 61 22.25 -3.15 -14.15
C GLU A 61 22.25 -4.53 -13.49
N ASP A 62 21.80 -4.62 -12.23
CA ASP A 62 21.69 -5.90 -11.52
C ASP A 62 20.63 -6.81 -12.18
N ILE A 63 19.52 -6.22 -12.63
CA ILE A 63 18.50 -6.96 -13.41
C ILE A 63 19.12 -7.47 -14.71
N SER A 64 19.87 -6.63 -15.41
CA SER A 64 20.52 -6.98 -16.67
C SER A 64 21.52 -8.12 -16.51
N LYS A 65 22.31 -8.11 -15.43
CA LYS A 65 23.26 -9.18 -15.08
C LYS A 65 22.55 -10.49 -14.72
N ASN A 66 21.35 -10.43 -14.13
CA ASN A 66 20.56 -11.57 -13.68
C ASN A 66 19.35 -11.84 -14.58
N LYS A 67 19.41 -11.46 -15.84
CA LYS A 67 18.27 -11.45 -16.80
C LYS A 67 17.54 -12.79 -16.92
N LYS A 68 18.26 -13.91 -16.94
CA LYS A 68 17.65 -15.25 -17.03
C LYS A 68 16.83 -15.58 -15.79
N GLU A 69 17.35 -15.24 -14.59
CA GLU A 69 16.64 -15.45 -13.33
C GLU A 69 15.41 -14.53 -13.26
N TYR A 70 15.55 -13.26 -13.66
CA TYR A 70 14.46 -12.29 -13.75
C TYR A 70 13.28 -12.85 -14.55
N TYR A 71 13.49 -13.21 -15.81
CA TYR A 71 12.40 -13.69 -16.66
C TYR A 71 11.77 -15.00 -16.17
N LYS A 72 12.53 -15.86 -15.51
CA LYS A 72 11.97 -17.09 -14.92
C LYS A 72 11.01 -16.77 -13.79
N ILE A 73 11.40 -15.87 -12.88
CA ILE A 73 10.58 -15.46 -11.73
C ILE A 73 9.38 -14.63 -12.21
N GLU A 74 9.58 -13.69 -13.14
CA GLU A 74 8.52 -12.88 -13.75
C GLU A 74 7.42 -13.75 -14.39
N LYS A 75 7.83 -14.76 -15.16
CA LYS A 75 6.89 -15.71 -15.76
C LYS A 75 6.11 -16.48 -14.69
N GLU A 76 6.79 -16.98 -13.65
CA GLU A 76 6.16 -17.72 -12.55
C GLU A 76 5.17 -16.84 -11.79
N LEU A 77 5.58 -15.60 -11.48
CA LEU A 77 4.73 -14.56 -10.86
C LEU A 77 3.47 -14.30 -11.71
N THR A 78 3.64 -14.12 -13.01
CA THR A 78 2.53 -13.84 -13.94
C THR A 78 1.56 -15.02 -14.03
N LEU A 79 2.07 -16.25 -14.03
CA LEU A 79 1.22 -17.45 -13.99
C LEU A 79 0.41 -17.56 -12.69
N LEU A 80 0.99 -17.17 -11.54
CA LEU A 80 0.26 -17.12 -10.27
C LEU A 80 -0.86 -16.06 -10.31
N HIS A 81 -0.58 -14.87 -10.86
CA HIS A 81 -1.61 -13.84 -11.08
C HIS A 81 -2.72 -14.32 -12.04
N SER A 82 -2.37 -15.01 -13.11
CA SER A 82 -3.36 -15.58 -14.03
C SER A 82 -4.27 -16.62 -13.35
N ARG A 83 -3.71 -17.46 -12.48
CA ARG A 83 -4.48 -18.47 -11.75
C ARG A 83 -5.51 -17.86 -10.80
N ILE A 84 -5.10 -16.88 -9.99
CA ILE A 84 -6.05 -16.21 -9.08
C ILE A 84 -7.11 -15.46 -9.87
N SER A 85 -6.72 -14.78 -10.96
CA SER A 85 -7.64 -14.06 -11.84
C SER A 85 -8.70 -14.98 -12.43
N SER A 86 -8.28 -16.11 -13.01
CA SER A 86 -9.21 -17.11 -13.56
C SER A 86 -10.14 -17.68 -12.49
N ASN A 87 -9.63 -17.90 -11.29
CA ASN A 87 -10.42 -18.43 -10.18
C ASN A 87 -11.50 -17.45 -9.71
N ILE A 88 -11.16 -16.17 -9.49
CA ILE A 88 -12.13 -15.19 -9.02
C ILE A 88 -13.18 -14.87 -10.09
N ILE A 89 -12.79 -14.78 -11.37
CA ILE A 89 -13.71 -14.53 -12.49
C ILE A 89 -14.74 -15.68 -12.63
N LYS A 90 -14.26 -16.92 -12.60
CA LYS A 90 -15.13 -18.10 -12.78
C LYS A 90 -16.09 -18.34 -11.64
N ASN A 91 -15.73 -17.93 -10.43
CA ASN A 91 -16.50 -18.24 -9.22
C ASN A 91 -17.96 -17.73 -9.28
N LYS A 92 -18.19 -16.56 -9.86
CA LYS A 92 -19.53 -15.95 -10.02
C LYS A 92 -19.83 -15.51 -11.47
N ASN A 93 -19.05 -16.01 -12.43
CA ASN A 93 -19.19 -15.72 -13.86
C ASN A 93 -19.19 -14.21 -14.20
N TYR A 94 -18.26 -13.45 -13.58
CA TYR A 94 -18.14 -12.03 -13.85
C TYR A 94 -17.67 -11.73 -15.26
N LYS A 95 -18.34 -10.78 -15.93
CA LYS A 95 -17.86 -10.20 -17.19
C LYS A 95 -16.86 -9.09 -16.85
N ILE A 96 -15.59 -9.32 -17.11
CA ILE A 96 -14.50 -8.35 -16.87
C ILE A 96 -14.17 -7.62 -18.16
N ASP A 97 -14.13 -6.28 -18.10
CA ASP A 97 -13.79 -5.44 -19.25
C ASP A 97 -12.27 -5.22 -19.36
N LEU A 98 -11.57 -5.12 -18.20
CA LEU A 98 -10.12 -4.91 -18.14
C LEU A 98 -9.54 -5.35 -16.79
N VAL A 99 -8.21 -5.47 -16.76
CA VAL A 99 -7.45 -5.85 -15.56
C VAL A 99 -6.44 -4.76 -15.23
N GLY A 100 -6.41 -4.32 -13.98
CA GLY A 100 -5.35 -3.49 -13.43
C GLY A 100 -4.28 -4.38 -12.80
N PHE A 101 -3.15 -4.54 -13.46
CA PHE A 101 -2.06 -5.38 -13.01
C PHE A 101 -0.92 -4.52 -12.49
N HIS A 102 -0.77 -4.46 -11.16
CA HIS A 102 0.35 -3.74 -10.55
C HIS A 102 1.67 -4.49 -10.72
N GLY A 103 1.65 -5.82 -10.65
CA GLY A 103 2.85 -6.63 -10.53
C GLY A 103 3.46 -6.55 -9.13
N HIS A 104 4.74 -6.90 -9.00
CA HIS A 104 5.49 -6.83 -7.74
C HIS A 104 6.64 -5.83 -7.85
N THR A 105 6.63 -4.79 -7.00
CA THR A 105 7.70 -3.78 -7.01
C THR A 105 9.02 -4.38 -6.50
N ILE A 106 10.04 -4.41 -7.35
CA ILE A 106 11.40 -4.87 -7.01
C ILE A 106 12.38 -3.73 -6.82
N ILE A 107 12.16 -2.59 -7.49
CA ILE A 107 12.94 -1.36 -7.34
C ILE A 107 12.00 -0.17 -7.42
N HIS A 108 12.23 0.82 -6.56
CA HIS A 108 11.59 2.12 -6.64
C HIS A 108 12.63 3.20 -6.34
N ARG A 109 13.00 3.96 -7.38
CA ARG A 109 14.03 5.02 -7.35
C ARG A 109 13.50 6.27 -8.05
N PRO A 110 12.60 7.02 -7.40
CA PRO A 110 12.01 8.20 -8.01
C PRO A 110 13.05 9.29 -8.31
N GLU A 111 14.12 9.40 -7.52
CA GLU A 111 15.24 10.30 -7.75
C GLU A 111 16.00 10.00 -9.05
N LEU A 112 15.93 8.77 -9.53
CA LEU A 112 16.47 8.31 -10.79
C LEU A 112 15.40 8.13 -11.88
N LYS A 113 14.15 8.55 -11.58
CA LYS A 113 12.98 8.49 -12.47
C LYS A 113 12.61 7.08 -12.94
N TYR A 114 12.84 6.06 -12.12
CA TYR A 114 12.36 4.72 -12.47
C TYR A 114 11.81 3.94 -11.28
N SER A 115 10.89 3.06 -11.59
CA SER A 115 10.31 2.08 -10.68
C SER A 115 10.01 0.82 -11.48
N ILE A 116 10.47 -0.32 -11.00
CA ILE A 116 10.33 -1.60 -11.71
C ILE A 116 9.33 -2.47 -10.96
N GLN A 117 8.22 -2.73 -11.61
CA GLN A 117 7.24 -3.72 -11.19
C GLN A 117 7.44 -4.98 -12.05
N MET A 118 7.80 -6.08 -11.40
CA MET A 118 7.93 -7.39 -12.06
C MET A 118 6.55 -7.90 -12.45
N GLY A 119 6.41 -8.39 -13.68
CA GLY A 119 5.20 -8.95 -14.24
C GLY A 119 5.15 -8.76 -15.76
N ASP A 120 4.65 -9.76 -16.48
CA ASP A 120 4.51 -9.72 -17.94
C ASP A 120 3.04 -9.49 -18.32
N PRO A 121 2.65 -8.25 -18.68
CA PRO A 121 1.28 -7.91 -19.05
C PRO A 121 0.85 -8.54 -20.39
N ASN A 122 1.79 -8.85 -21.31
CA ASN A 122 1.47 -9.51 -22.56
C ASN A 122 1.10 -10.97 -22.32
N LEU A 123 1.90 -11.69 -21.52
CA LEU A 123 1.59 -13.06 -21.13
C LEU A 123 0.25 -13.13 -20.36
N LEU A 124 0.03 -12.19 -19.41
CA LEU A 124 -1.22 -12.15 -18.67
C LEU A 124 -2.42 -11.90 -19.59
N SER A 125 -2.28 -11.00 -20.58
CA SER A 125 -3.31 -10.72 -21.57
C SER A 125 -3.62 -11.96 -22.44
N GLN A 126 -2.60 -12.70 -22.88
CA GLN A 126 -2.77 -13.96 -23.64
C GLN A 126 -3.53 -15.02 -22.84
N LEU A 127 -3.18 -15.17 -21.55
CA LEU A 127 -3.75 -16.20 -20.69
C LEU A 127 -5.21 -15.90 -20.31
N LEU A 128 -5.55 -14.64 -20.07
CA LEU A 128 -6.88 -14.23 -19.63
C LEU A 128 -7.81 -13.86 -20.79
N LYS A 129 -7.28 -13.54 -21.96
CA LYS A 129 -8.02 -12.94 -23.09
C LYS A 129 -8.71 -11.62 -22.69
N LEU A 130 -8.01 -10.81 -21.90
CA LEU A 130 -8.47 -9.51 -21.39
C LEU A 130 -7.45 -8.42 -21.65
N LYS A 131 -7.93 -7.17 -21.71
CA LYS A 131 -7.07 -5.98 -21.73
C LYS A 131 -6.41 -5.82 -20.38
N ILE A 132 -5.09 -5.62 -20.35
CA ILE A 132 -4.31 -5.41 -19.13
C ILE A 132 -3.83 -3.96 -19.12
N ILE A 133 -4.04 -3.28 -17.99
CA ILE A 133 -3.39 -2.00 -17.72
C ILE A 133 -2.24 -2.26 -16.74
N PHE A 134 -1.04 -1.84 -17.12
CA PHE A 134 0.20 -2.03 -16.37
C PHE A 134 1.04 -0.75 -16.40
N ASN A 135 2.22 -0.70 -15.77
CA ASN A 135 3.11 0.46 -15.76
C ASN A 135 2.47 1.76 -15.22
N PHE A 136 1.68 1.66 -14.16
CA PHE A 136 0.94 2.79 -13.59
C PHE A 136 1.84 3.95 -13.15
N ARG A 137 3.08 3.66 -12.71
CA ARG A 137 4.02 4.63 -12.14
C ARG A 137 4.86 5.35 -13.19
N LYS A 138 4.99 4.76 -14.38
CA LYS A 138 5.95 5.19 -15.41
C LYS A 138 5.71 6.64 -15.86
N ASN A 139 4.48 6.97 -16.27
CA ASN A 139 4.18 8.32 -16.77
C ASN A 139 4.35 9.40 -15.70
N ASP A 140 4.11 9.06 -14.43
CA ASP A 140 4.34 9.96 -13.29
C ASP A 140 5.84 10.26 -13.12
N LEU A 141 6.66 9.22 -13.09
CA LEU A 141 8.13 9.34 -12.99
C LEU A 141 8.74 10.07 -14.20
N ASP A 142 8.26 9.80 -15.40
CA ASP A 142 8.68 10.48 -16.64
C ASP A 142 8.36 12.00 -16.61
N ASN A 143 7.37 12.40 -15.79
CA ASN A 143 6.96 13.81 -15.62
C ASN A 143 7.40 14.41 -14.27
N ASP A 144 8.51 13.93 -13.72
CA ASP A 144 9.13 14.44 -12.49
C ASP A 144 8.30 14.20 -11.21
N GLY A 145 7.36 13.26 -11.23
CA GLY A 145 6.65 12.80 -10.05
C GLY A 145 7.43 11.72 -9.28
N GLU A 146 6.94 11.37 -8.11
CA GLU A 146 7.54 10.34 -7.25
C GLU A 146 7.03 8.91 -7.57
N GLY A 147 6.04 8.76 -8.49
CA GLY A 147 5.48 7.46 -8.86
C GLY A 147 4.63 6.79 -7.79
N ALA A 148 4.54 7.38 -6.62
CA ALA A 148 3.77 6.91 -5.45
C ALA A 148 3.46 8.11 -4.53
N PRO A 149 2.38 8.04 -3.71
CA PRO A 149 1.32 7.03 -3.72
C PRO A 149 0.30 7.22 -4.86
N LEU A 150 -0.25 6.13 -5.40
CA LEU A 150 -1.29 6.17 -6.44
C LEU A 150 -2.71 5.86 -5.92
N ALA A 151 -2.82 5.22 -4.75
CA ALA A 151 -4.12 4.93 -4.12
C ALA A 151 -4.96 6.17 -3.72
N PRO A 152 -4.42 7.38 -3.53
CA PRO A 152 -5.17 8.53 -3.05
C PRO A 152 -6.42 8.86 -3.85
N ILE A 153 -6.39 8.77 -5.18
CA ILE A 153 -7.58 9.05 -6.00
C ILE A 153 -8.69 8.00 -5.80
N TYR A 154 -8.33 6.78 -5.45
CA TYR A 154 -9.29 5.75 -5.05
C TYR A 154 -9.88 6.05 -3.67
N HIS A 155 -9.06 6.43 -2.68
CA HIS A 155 -9.55 6.87 -1.38
C HIS A 155 -10.51 8.06 -1.51
N PHE A 156 -10.23 8.99 -2.41
CA PHE A 156 -11.12 10.10 -2.71
C PHE A 156 -12.47 9.62 -3.27
N SER A 157 -12.47 8.65 -4.18
CA SER A 157 -13.69 8.03 -4.67
C SER A 157 -14.45 7.29 -3.55
N LEU A 158 -13.74 6.58 -2.66
CA LEU A 158 -14.34 5.94 -1.49
C LEU A 158 -14.99 6.96 -0.55
N SER A 159 -14.35 8.11 -0.30
CA SER A 159 -14.94 9.16 0.55
C SER A 159 -16.29 9.67 0.00
N LYS A 160 -16.41 9.75 -1.32
CA LYS A 160 -17.67 10.09 -2.00
C LYS A 160 -18.71 8.96 -1.89
N LYS A 161 -18.30 7.71 -2.15
CA LYS A 161 -19.16 6.53 -1.99
C LYS A 161 -19.73 6.41 -0.59
N LEU A 162 -18.90 6.64 0.43
CA LEU A 162 -19.28 6.55 1.84
C LEU A 162 -20.03 7.78 2.34
N ASN A 163 -20.24 8.77 1.47
CA ASN A 163 -20.91 10.04 1.77
C ASN A 163 -20.35 10.72 3.03
N LEU A 164 -19.03 10.72 3.15
CA LEU A 164 -18.33 11.34 4.27
C LEU A 164 -18.41 12.86 4.17
N LYS A 165 -19.02 13.49 5.18
CA LYS A 165 -19.31 14.93 5.18
C LYS A 165 -18.15 15.75 5.74
N ASN A 166 -17.40 15.16 6.66
CA ASN A 166 -16.26 15.80 7.34
C ASN A 166 -14.96 15.64 6.54
N PRO A 167 -13.96 16.47 6.82
CA PRO A 167 -12.59 16.19 6.40
C PRO A 167 -12.20 14.77 6.81
N THR A 168 -11.71 13.98 5.87
CA THR A 168 -11.42 12.56 6.11
C THR A 168 -9.96 12.25 5.82
N LEU A 169 -9.34 11.51 6.71
CA LEU A 169 -7.98 11.03 6.56
C LEU A 169 -8.00 9.50 6.51
N PHE A 170 -7.70 8.94 5.35
CA PHE A 170 -7.40 7.51 5.25
C PHE A 170 -5.95 7.32 5.73
N LEU A 171 -5.80 6.71 6.90
CA LEU A 171 -4.50 6.39 7.50
C LEU A 171 -4.13 4.95 7.17
N ASN A 172 -3.22 4.77 6.22
CA ASN A 172 -2.68 3.47 5.87
C ASN A 172 -1.49 3.14 6.78
N ILE A 173 -1.61 2.10 7.58
CA ILE A 173 -0.54 1.60 8.46
C ILE A 173 0.00 0.30 7.85
N GLY A 174 0.91 0.45 6.88
CA GLY A 174 1.70 -0.62 6.30
C GLY A 174 3.04 -0.79 7.02
N GLY A 175 4.11 -1.14 6.32
CA GLY A 175 5.48 -1.03 6.83
C GLY A 175 5.83 0.42 7.16
N ILE A 176 5.50 1.33 6.25
CA ILE A 176 5.49 2.79 6.41
C ILE A 176 4.05 3.23 6.66
N SER A 177 3.85 4.22 7.53
CA SER A 177 2.56 4.88 7.72
C SER A 177 2.44 6.05 6.77
N ASN A 178 1.33 6.12 6.04
CA ASN A 178 1.01 7.22 5.15
C ASN A 178 -0.47 7.57 5.23
N PHE A 179 -0.82 8.74 4.74
CA PHE A 179 -2.20 9.19 4.73
C PHE A 179 -2.67 9.68 3.37
N THR A 180 -3.97 9.63 3.18
CA THR A 180 -4.70 10.36 2.15
C THR A 180 -5.75 11.23 2.81
N TYR A 181 -5.61 12.55 2.69
CA TYR A 181 -6.61 13.52 3.13
C TYR A 181 -7.56 13.86 2.00
N CYS A 182 -8.85 13.77 2.28
CA CYS A 182 -9.94 14.05 1.34
C CYS A 182 -10.94 15.01 1.97
N TYR A 183 -11.18 16.16 1.34
CA TYR A 183 -12.24 17.08 1.74
C TYR A 183 -12.68 17.95 0.57
N LYS A 184 -13.98 17.96 0.24
CA LYS A 184 -14.52 18.62 -0.95
C LYS A 184 -13.74 18.16 -2.20
N ASP A 185 -13.00 19.07 -2.85
CA ASP A 185 -12.15 18.76 -4.00
C ASP A 185 -10.64 18.70 -3.65
N LYS A 186 -10.32 18.81 -2.37
CA LYS A 186 -8.93 18.70 -1.89
C LYS A 186 -8.54 17.24 -1.71
N LEU A 187 -7.43 16.88 -2.31
CA LEU A 187 -6.76 15.59 -2.19
C LEU A 187 -5.30 15.85 -1.86
N LEU A 188 -4.82 15.28 -0.75
CA LEU A 188 -3.42 15.37 -0.33
C LEU A 188 -2.97 14.01 0.18
N ALA A 189 -1.75 13.60 -0.15
CA ALA A 189 -1.17 12.39 0.40
C ALA A 189 0.30 12.59 0.74
N LYS A 190 0.75 11.94 1.82
CA LYS A 190 2.13 11.99 2.28
C LYS A 190 2.41 10.83 3.24
N ASP A 191 3.68 10.42 3.30
CA ASP A 191 4.16 9.55 4.36
C ASP A 191 4.25 10.31 5.69
N ILE A 192 3.99 9.60 6.78
CA ILE A 192 4.07 10.11 8.15
C ILE A 192 5.40 9.67 8.79
N GLY A 193 5.73 8.40 8.66
CA GLY A 193 6.87 7.77 9.31
C GLY A 193 6.73 6.26 9.40
N PRO A 194 7.38 5.60 10.40
CA PRO A 194 7.28 4.16 10.53
C PRO A 194 5.84 3.72 10.80
N GLY A 195 5.45 2.62 10.16
CA GLY A 195 4.27 1.85 10.50
C GLY A 195 4.67 0.60 11.29
N ASN A 196 4.42 -0.58 10.73
CA ASN A 196 4.77 -1.85 11.35
C ASN A 196 6.26 -2.21 11.20
N VAL A 197 7.03 -1.50 10.37
CA VAL A 197 8.41 -1.88 10.01
C VAL A 197 9.30 -2.12 11.23
N LEU A 198 9.25 -1.25 12.24
CA LEU A 198 10.07 -1.37 13.45
C LEU A 198 9.70 -2.61 14.26
N ILE A 199 8.41 -2.87 14.41
CA ILE A 199 7.85 -4.02 15.14
C ILE A 199 8.21 -5.31 14.41
N ASP A 200 7.92 -5.37 13.11
CA ASP A 200 8.15 -6.55 12.29
C ASP A 200 9.63 -6.91 12.19
N ASP A 201 10.51 -5.92 12.02
CA ASP A 201 11.94 -6.14 11.92
C ASP A 201 12.53 -6.61 13.27
N PHE A 202 12.08 -6.05 14.40
CA PHE A 202 12.47 -6.52 15.72
C PHE A 202 12.04 -7.97 15.95
N LEU A 203 10.80 -8.31 15.63
CA LEU A 203 10.26 -9.66 15.77
C LEU A 203 11.00 -10.68 14.89
N LYS A 204 11.30 -10.33 13.65
CA LYS A 204 12.09 -11.18 12.72
C LYS A 204 13.49 -11.44 13.23
N LYS A 205 14.17 -10.39 13.73
CA LYS A 205 15.55 -10.48 14.23
C LYS A 205 15.64 -11.30 15.52
N THR A 206 14.63 -11.20 16.40
CA THR A 206 14.70 -11.78 17.75
C THR A 206 14.04 -13.16 17.89
N LYS A 207 12.89 -13.37 17.27
CA LYS A 207 12.08 -14.59 17.44
C LYS A 207 11.66 -15.25 16.14
N LYS A 208 12.13 -14.76 14.98
CA LYS A 208 11.74 -15.23 13.63
C LYS A 208 10.24 -15.14 13.37
N LEU A 209 9.54 -14.24 14.08
CA LEU A 209 8.13 -13.94 13.87
C LEU A 209 8.00 -12.87 12.77
N ASN A 210 6.96 -12.95 11.94
CA ASN A 210 6.76 -12.00 10.85
C ASN A 210 6.12 -10.69 11.31
N PHE A 211 5.22 -10.74 12.31
CA PHE A 211 4.49 -9.58 12.83
C PHE A 211 3.87 -9.91 14.22
N ASP A 212 3.44 -8.89 14.95
CA ASP A 212 2.68 -9.03 16.20
C ASP A 212 1.20 -9.23 15.91
N LYS A 213 0.75 -10.48 15.91
CA LYS A 213 -0.64 -10.82 15.61
C LYS A 213 -1.58 -10.17 16.62
N ASN A 214 -2.53 -9.35 16.10
CA ASN A 214 -3.50 -8.59 16.90
C ASN A 214 -2.89 -7.64 17.95
N GLY A 215 -1.57 -7.43 17.96
CA GLY A 215 -0.87 -6.65 18.99
C GLY A 215 -0.74 -7.35 20.34
N GLU A 216 -0.82 -8.68 20.36
CA GLU A 216 -0.86 -9.50 21.60
C GLU A 216 0.46 -9.50 22.35
N ILE A 217 1.60 -9.38 21.66
CA ILE A 217 2.92 -9.34 22.29
C ILE A 217 3.12 -7.96 22.92
N GLY A 218 2.87 -6.88 22.16
CA GLY A 218 2.96 -5.52 22.67
C GLY A 218 2.02 -5.23 23.83
N ALA A 219 0.84 -5.87 23.87
CA ALA A 219 -0.11 -5.72 24.96
C ALA A 219 0.39 -6.25 26.33
N LYS A 220 1.38 -7.15 26.34
CA LYS A 220 1.94 -7.75 27.56
C LYS A 220 3.11 -6.93 28.14
N GLY A 221 3.71 -6.07 27.33
CA GLY A 221 4.90 -5.32 27.71
C GLY A 221 4.61 -4.01 28.41
N ILE A 222 5.62 -3.49 29.10
CA ILE A 222 5.62 -2.18 29.74
C ILE A 222 6.33 -1.19 28.80
N ILE A 223 5.65 -0.09 28.47
CA ILE A 223 6.14 0.97 27.58
C ILE A 223 7.21 1.81 28.30
N ASN A 224 8.38 1.96 27.70
CA ASN A 224 9.40 2.89 28.18
C ASN A 224 9.14 4.31 27.62
N LYS A 225 8.28 5.08 28.30
CA LYS A 225 7.90 6.43 27.88
C LYS A 225 9.07 7.42 27.90
N ASN A 226 10.04 7.26 28.82
CA ASN A 226 11.21 8.15 28.88
C ASN A 226 12.10 7.99 27.65
N LEU A 227 12.33 6.75 27.22
CA LEU A 227 13.07 6.49 25.98
C LEU A 227 12.38 7.11 24.76
N ILE A 228 11.06 6.96 24.65
CA ILE A 228 10.30 7.53 23.55
C ILE A 228 10.38 9.06 23.53
N LYS A 229 10.25 9.71 24.71
CA LYS A 229 10.38 11.16 24.82
C LYS A 229 11.74 11.64 24.30
N GLN A 230 12.84 11.00 24.75
CA GLN A 230 14.19 11.32 24.28
C GLN A 230 14.34 11.15 22.76
N LEU A 231 13.77 10.10 22.16
CA LEU A 231 13.83 9.85 20.73
C LEU A 231 13.08 10.88 19.90
N ILE A 232 11.91 11.33 20.37
CA ILE A 232 11.08 12.33 19.68
C ILE A 232 11.72 13.70 19.74
N GLU A 233 12.36 14.05 20.87
CA GLU A 233 13.12 15.29 21.03
C GLU A 233 14.39 15.30 20.16
N HIS A 234 14.90 14.15 19.78
CA HIS A 234 16.07 14.04 18.91
C HIS A 234 15.70 14.30 17.44
N GLU A 235 16.45 15.18 16.75
CA GLU A 235 16.18 15.60 15.35
C GLU A 235 16.02 14.48 14.34
N ILE A 236 16.50 13.27 14.65
CA ILE A 236 16.41 12.09 13.77
C ILE A 236 14.96 11.74 13.44
N TYR A 237 14.03 11.90 14.39
CA TYR A 237 12.61 11.58 14.22
C TYR A 237 11.71 12.80 14.03
N ASN A 238 12.28 14.01 14.22
CA ASN A 238 11.59 15.27 13.99
C ASN A 238 11.59 15.69 12.51
N LYS A 239 11.95 14.76 11.62
CA LYS A 239 12.11 15.02 10.19
C LYS A 239 10.78 14.95 9.43
N ASN A 240 9.88 15.88 9.69
CA ASN A 240 8.80 16.30 8.79
C ASN A 240 9.29 16.74 7.38
N LYS A 241 10.53 16.39 6.99
CA LYS A 241 11.23 16.96 5.84
C LYS A 241 11.16 16.12 4.58
N LYS A 242 10.87 14.81 4.70
CA LYS A 242 10.72 13.94 3.52
C LYS A 242 9.25 13.68 3.20
N HIS A 243 8.93 13.54 1.93
CA HIS A 243 7.58 13.18 1.48
C HIS A 243 7.36 11.68 1.44
N SER A 244 8.38 10.92 1.12
CA SER A 244 8.38 9.46 1.14
C SER A 244 9.59 8.95 1.92
N TYR A 245 9.38 7.83 2.62
CA TYR A 245 10.39 7.13 3.41
C TYR A 245 10.70 5.77 2.79
N ASP A 246 11.98 5.38 2.83
CA ASP A 246 12.37 4.00 2.59
C ASP A 246 12.29 3.19 3.89
N ARG A 247 11.92 1.92 3.78
CA ARG A 247 11.86 1.01 4.93
C ARG A 247 13.18 0.90 5.69
N ASN A 248 14.31 0.98 4.97
CA ASN A 248 15.65 0.86 5.54
C ASN A 248 16.10 2.11 6.32
N GLU A 249 15.33 3.20 6.29
CA GLU A 249 15.62 4.41 7.07
C GLU A 249 15.26 4.26 8.56
N PHE A 250 14.55 3.20 8.93
CA PHE A 250 14.10 2.95 10.29
C PHE A 250 14.89 1.83 10.94
N ASP A 251 15.44 2.11 12.12
CA ASP A 251 16.16 1.14 12.94
C ASP A 251 15.50 0.97 14.30
N CYS A 252 15.34 -0.28 14.72
CA CYS A 252 14.77 -0.66 16.02
C CYS A 252 15.82 -0.88 17.12
N SER A 253 17.10 -0.51 16.89
CA SER A 253 18.20 -0.75 17.86
C SER A 253 18.04 -0.01 19.19
N PHE A 254 17.28 1.07 19.21
CA PHE A 254 17.05 1.86 20.42
C PHE A 254 16.32 1.10 21.54
N VAL A 255 15.62 0.01 21.25
CA VAL A 255 15.00 -0.85 22.27
C VAL A 255 15.95 -1.96 22.76
N LYS A 256 17.22 -1.92 22.33
CA LYS A 256 18.25 -2.88 22.76
C LYS A 256 18.43 -2.81 24.28
N GLY A 257 18.38 -3.97 24.95
CA GLY A 257 18.45 -4.04 26.41
C GLY A 257 17.09 -4.07 27.12
N LEU A 258 15.97 -3.80 26.43
CA LEU A 258 14.64 -4.04 26.98
C LEU A 258 14.28 -5.53 26.89
N GLY A 259 13.46 -6.01 27.84
CA GLY A 259 12.83 -7.33 27.73
C GLY A 259 11.97 -7.43 26.47
N PHE A 260 11.76 -8.63 25.96
CA PHE A 260 11.14 -8.87 24.65
C PHE A 260 9.78 -8.17 24.49
N GLU A 261 8.83 -8.41 25.41
CA GLU A 261 7.50 -7.79 25.35
C GLU A 261 7.56 -6.27 25.55
N ASN A 262 8.46 -5.79 26.43
CA ASN A 262 8.66 -4.36 26.68
C ASN A 262 9.22 -3.65 25.45
N ALA A 263 10.12 -4.30 24.70
CA ALA A 263 10.62 -3.77 23.44
C ALA A 263 9.50 -3.64 22.42
N VAL A 264 8.67 -4.68 22.21
CA VAL A 264 7.54 -4.64 21.28
C VAL A 264 6.52 -3.59 21.70
N ALA A 265 6.16 -3.50 23.00
CA ALA A 265 5.27 -2.47 23.52
C ALA A 265 5.80 -1.05 23.24
N THR A 266 7.10 -0.85 23.49
CA THR A 266 7.77 0.45 23.28
C THR A 266 7.81 0.84 21.79
N LEU A 267 8.12 -0.10 20.90
CA LEU A 267 8.09 0.12 19.44
C LEU A 267 6.67 0.45 18.95
N THR A 268 5.67 -0.28 19.45
CA THR A 268 4.26 -0.08 19.11
C THR A 268 3.78 1.31 19.55
N PHE A 269 4.12 1.72 20.77
CA PHE A 269 3.75 3.03 21.28
C PHE A 269 4.54 4.16 20.60
N PHE A 270 5.80 3.94 20.24
CA PHE A 270 6.59 4.88 19.45
C PHE A 270 5.95 5.14 18.08
N THR A 271 5.57 4.09 17.34
CA THR A 271 4.84 4.23 16.08
C THR A 271 3.54 5.03 16.25
N ALA A 272 2.75 4.69 17.29
CA ALA A 272 1.52 5.42 17.61
C ALA A 272 1.78 6.91 17.88
N THR A 273 2.86 7.23 18.62
CA THR A 273 3.24 8.60 18.97
C THR A 273 3.66 9.41 17.74
N ILE A 274 4.45 8.84 16.82
CA ILE A 274 4.82 9.52 15.56
C ILE A 274 3.58 9.86 14.74
N ILE A 275 2.66 8.90 14.58
CA ILE A 275 1.41 9.09 13.84
C ILE A 275 0.57 10.18 14.52
N ALA A 276 0.39 10.09 15.84
CA ALA A 276 -0.44 11.01 16.59
C ALA A 276 0.12 12.45 16.58
N ASN A 277 1.41 12.60 16.81
CA ASN A 277 2.07 13.92 16.77
C ASN A 277 1.89 14.59 15.40
N TYR A 278 2.07 13.81 14.31
CA TYR A 278 1.88 14.34 12.95
C TYR A 278 0.43 14.82 12.73
N ILE A 279 -0.55 14.01 13.14
CA ILE A 279 -1.97 14.33 12.95
C ILE A 279 -2.37 15.53 13.80
N ASN A 280 -2.00 15.55 15.07
CA ASN A 280 -2.31 16.66 15.99
C ASN A 280 -1.66 17.99 15.58
N ASP A 281 -0.47 17.94 14.92
CA ASP A 281 0.22 19.14 14.42
C ASP A 281 -0.39 19.69 13.12
N LYS A 282 -0.98 18.84 12.28
CA LYS A 282 -1.38 19.20 10.90
C LYS A 282 -2.88 19.30 10.68
N PHE A 283 -3.69 18.73 11.57
CA PHE A 283 -5.13 18.62 11.33
C PHE A 283 -5.95 18.96 12.59
N ASP A 284 -7.15 19.50 12.36
CA ASP A 284 -8.09 19.86 13.41
C ASP A 284 -8.84 18.62 13.96
N ASN A 285 -9.47 18.78 15.12
CA ASN A 285 -10.22 17.71 15.80
C ASN A 285 -11.50 17.27 15.06
N GLU A 286 -11.98 18.02 14.07
CA GLU A 286 -13.14 17.63 13.25
C GLU A 286 -12.83 16.56 12.20
N LEU A 287 -11.56 16.21 12.04
CA LEU A 287 -11.11 15.19 11.10
C LEU A 287 -11.64 13.80 11.48
N GLU A 288 -12.24 13.09 10.54
CA GLU A 288 -12.55 11.65 10.67
C GLU A 288 -11.40 10.83 10.12
N ILE A 289 -10.85 9.92 10.94
CA ILE A 289 -9.72 9.05 10.55
C ILE A 289 -10.24 7.67 10.24
N ILE A 290 -9.90 7.15 9.05
CA ILE A 290 -10.23 5.80 8.60
C ILE A 290 -8.95 4.98 8.49
N LEU A 291 -8.80 3.96 9.34
CA LEU A 291 -7.64 3.10 9.36
C LEU A 291 -7.67 2.10 8.19
N CYS A 292 -6.58 2.02 7.47
CA CYS A 292 -6.30 1.07 6.39
C CYS A 292 -4.98 0.34 6.64
N GLY A 293 -4.66 -0.64 5.81
CA GLY A 293 -3.42 -1.42 5.91
C GLY A 293 -3.41 -2.43 7.05
N GLY A 294 -2.37 -3.25 7.10
CA GLY A 294 -2.26 -4.37 8.06
C GLY A 294 -2.22 -3.94 9.51
N GLY A 295 -1.66 -2.75 9.81
CA GLY A 295 -1.56 -2.20 11.17
C GLY A 295 -2.92 -1.91 11.83
N ARG A 296 -3.99 -1.73 11.04
CA ARG A 296 -5.36 -1.59 11.56
C ARG A 296 -5.83 -2.80 12.38
N LYS A 297 -5.21 -3.96 12.18
CA LYS A 297 -5.49 -5.21 12.91
C LYS A 297 -4.73 -5.31 14.23
N ASN A 298 -3.67 -4.53 14.42
CA ASN A 298 -2.91 -4.48 15.67
C ASN A 298 -3.69 -3.66 16.71
N LYS A 299 -4.46 -4.35 17.55
CA LYS A 299 -5.36 -3.73 18.55
C LYS A 299 -4.60 -2.83 19.53
N THR A 300 -3.37 -3.20 19.88
CA THR A 300 -2.52 -2.43 20.81
C THR A 300 -2.07 -1.13 20.14
N LEU A 301 -1.65 -1.17 18.87
CA LEU A 301 -1.30 0.02 18.12
C LEU A 301 -2.51 0.97 17.95
N VAL A 302 -3.65 0.41 17.54
CA VAL A 302 -4.89 1.20 17.36
C VAL A 302 -5.35 1.81 18.69
N LYS A 303 -5.28 1.08 19.80
CA LYS A 303 -5.58 1.60 21.14
C LYS A 303 -4.68 2.77 21.48
N ASN A 304 -3.36 2.60 21.31
CA ASN A 304 -2.38 3.66 21.59
C ASN A 304 -2.63 4.92 20.74
N ILE A 305 -2.97 4.76 19.45
CA ILE A 305 -3.32 5.89 18.59
C ILE A 305 -4.57 6.60 19.11
N LYS A 306 -5.63 5.86 19.46
CA LYS A 306 -6.88 6.41 20.01
C LYS A 306 -6.69 7.16 21.35
N GLU A 307 -5.72 6.75 22.15
CA GLU A 307 -5.39 7.43 23.41
C GLU A 307 -4.62 8.74 23.20
N LEU A 308 -3.95 8.90 22.05
CA LEU A 308 -3.10 10.05 21.73
C LEU A 308 -3.78 11.09 20.82
N ILE A 309 -4.92 10.75 20.22
CA ILE A 309 -5.65 11.60 19.25
C ILE A 309 -7.09 11.75 19.71
N ASN A 310 -7.61 12.97 19.67
CA ASN A 310 -9.02 13.27 19.99
C ASN A 310 -9.99 13.07 18.83
N ASN A 311 -9.47 12.82 17.63
CA ASN A 311 -10.28 12.64 16.41
C ASN A 311 -11.07 11.34 16.46
N LYS A 312 -12.18 11.33 15.73
CA LYS A 312 -12.95 10.12 15.52
C LYS A 312 -12.19 9.14 14.63
N ILE A 313 -11.88 7.95 15.16
CA ILE A 313 -11.13 6.91 14.45
C ILE A 313 -12.02 5.69 14.22
N LYS A 314 -12.16 5.29 12.95
CA LYS A 314 -12.84 4.07 12.53
C LYS A 314 -11.92 3.18 11.73
N ASN A 315 -12.21 1.88 11.75
CA ASN A 315 -11.58 0.94 10.83
C ASN A 315 -12.36 0.93 9.50
N ILE A 316 -11.68 0.81 8.36
CA ILE A 316 -12.34 0.73 7.06
C ILE A 316 -13.30 -0.49 6.99
N ASP A 317 -12.98 -1.54 7.72
CA ASP A 317 -13.82 -2.75 7.81
C ASP A 317 -15.22 -2.43 8.41
N GLU A 318 -15.37 -1.36 9.21
CA GLU A 318 -16.66 -0.90 9.75
C GLU A 318 -17.60 -0.33 8.66
N TYR A 319 -17.07 -0.04 7.49
CA TYR A 319 -17.82 0.39 6.32
C TYR A 319 -18.12 -0.75 5.32
N ASN A 320 -18.00 -2.00 5.75
CA ASN A 320 -18.13 -3.20 4.92
C ASN A 320 -17.15 -3.23 3.73
N ILE A 321 -15.98 -2.62 3.91
CA ILE A 321 -14.87 -2.66 2.96
C ILE A 321 -13.74 -3.45 3.62
N ASP A 322 -13.40 -4.59 3.06
CA ASP A 322 -12.26 -5.36 3.55
C ASP A 322 -10.95 -4.61 3.27
N GLY A 323 -10.33 -4.13 4.35
CA GLY A 323 -9.15 -3.29 4.29
C GLY A 323 -7.90 -4.00 3.77
N ASP A 324 -7.90 -5.33 3.68
CA ASP A 324 -6.78 -6.07 3.09
C ASP A 324 -6.73 -5.91 1.57
N PHE A 325 -7.87 -5.64 0.93
CA PHE A 325 -7.99 -5.55 -0.52
C PHE A 325 -8.03 -4.12 -1.07
N VAL A 326 -7.90 -3.10 -0.23
CA VAL A 326 -8.00 -1.68 -0.66
C VAL A 326 -6.97 -1.35 -1.75
N GLU A 327 -5.77 -1.89 -1.70
CA GLU A 327 -4.75 -1.67 -2.75
C GLU A 327 -5.14 -2.38 -4.06
N ALA A 328 -5.61 -3.61 -4.01
CA ALA A 328 -6.10 -4.31 -5.21
C ALA A 328 -7.31 -3.59 -5.82
N GLN A 329 -8.26 -3.14 -5.00
CA GLN A 329 -9.39 -2.30 -5.43
C GLN A 329 -8.89 -1.00 -6.10
N ALA A 330 -7.88 -0.36 -5.51
CA ALA A 330 -7.29 0.85 -6.06
C ALA A 330 -6.70 0.60 -7.45
N PHE A 331 -5.96 -0.49 -7.67
CA PHE A 331 -5.41 -0.79 -9.01
C PHE A 331 -6.49 -1.16 -10.02
N GLY A 332 -7.58 -1.79 -9.61
CA GLY A 332 -8.76 -1.94 -10.45
C GLY A 332 -9.36 -0.59 -10.86
N TYR A 333 -9.50 0.34 -9.92
CA TYR A 333 -10.00 1.68 -10.15
C TYR A 333 -9.06 2.53 -11.03
N LEU A 334 -7.76 2.48 -10.76
CA LEU A 334 -6.75 3.16 -11.57
C LEU A 334 -6.75 2.65 -13.02
N ALA A 335 -6.97 1.35 -13.23
CA ALA A 335 -7.08 0.78 -14.57
C ALA A 335 -8.28 1.35 -15.34
N ILE A 336 -9.43 1.50 -14.68
CA ILE A 336 -10.60 2.17 -15.27
C ILE A 336 -10.26 3.61 -15.63
N ARG A 337 -9.64 4.37 -14.73
CA ARG A 337 -9.24 5.76 -14.99
C ARG A 337 -8.26 5.87 -16.16
N SER A 338 -7.25 5.00 -16.19
CA SER A 338 -6.27 4.94 -17.27
C SER A 338 -6.93 4.63 -18.61
N PHE A 339 -7.85 3.67 -18.65
CA PHE A 339 -8.62 3.32 -19.84
C PHE A 339 -9.48 4.49 -20.34
N LEU A 340 -10.08 5.25 -19.42
CA LEU A 340 -10.88 6.46 -19.70
C LEU A 340 -10.02 7.72 -19.89
N LYS A 341 -8.68 7.60 -19.91
CA LYS A 341 -7.72 8.70 -19.99
C LYS A 341 -7.90 9.77 -18.90
N LYS A 342 -8.39 9.37 -17.72
CA LYS A 342 -8.52 10.24 -16.57
C LYS A 342 -7.22 10.26 -15.77
N ASN A 343 -6.97 11.37 -15.06
CA ASN A 343 -5.77 11.52 -14.26
C ASN A 343 -5.73 10.55 -13.07
N ILE A 344 -4.57 9.94 -12.83
CA ILE A 344 -4.31 9.06 -11.70
C ILE A 344 -3.28 9.63 -10.72
N SER A 345 -2.50 10.62 -11.15
CA SER A 345 -1.46 11.29 -10.37
C SER A 345 -1.73 12.79 -10.31
N PHE A 346 -1.38 13.41 -9.17
CA PHE A 346 -1.65 14.82 -8.89
C PHE A 346 -0.47 15.47 -8.16
N PRO A 347 -0.27 16.80 -8.29
CA PRO A 347 0.79 17.53 -7.58
C PRO A 347 0.75 17.32 -6.07
N SER A 348 -0.44 17.18 -5.51
CA SER A 348 -0.66 17.00 -4.07
C SER A 348 -0.49 15.55 -3.57
N THR A 349 -0.22 14.59 -4.46
CA THR A 349 -0.01 13.19 -4.11
C THR A 349 1.38 12.69 -4.46
N THR A 350 1.76 12.75 -5.73
CA THR A 350 3.04 12.25 -6.24
C THR A 350 4.02 13.35 -6.62
N ARG A 351 3.67 14.64 -6.40
CA ARG A 351 4.46 15.83 -6.77
C ARG A 351 4.67 16.05 -8.27
N VAL A 352 4.00 15.32 -9.10
CA VAL A 352 3.99 15.62 -10.52
C VAL A 352 3.55 17.07 -10.78
N LYS A 353 4.16 17.76 -11.75
CA LYS A 353 3.90 19.22 -11.97
C LYS A 353 2.45 19.58 -12.29
N LYS A 354 1.71 18.67 -12.92
CA LYS A 354 0.29 18.81 -13.27
C LYS A 354 -0.41 17.47 -13.19
N PRO A 355 -1.74 17.43 -13.00
CA PRO A 355 -2.47 16.16 -13.00
C PRO A 355 -2.26 15.41 -14.32
N ILE A 356 -1.91 14.11 -14.23
CA ILE A 356 -1.64 13.28 -15.40
C ILE A 356 -2.30 11.90 -15.28
N THR A 357 -2.58 11.32 -16.43
CA THR A 357 -2.97 9.92 -16.55
C THR A 357 -1.74 9.01 -16.40
N GLY A 358 -1.96 7.71 -16.25
CA GLY A 358 -0.90 6.69 -16.22
C GLY A 358 -1.46 5.33 -16.58
N GLY A 359 -0.59 4.33 -16.56
CA GLY A 359 -0.93 3.00 -17.02
C GLY A 359 -0.88 2.87 -18.54
N GLU A 360 -0.30 1.78 -19.00
CA GLU A 360 -0.19 1.40 -20.40
C GLU A 360 -1.11 0.20 -20.66
N MET A 361 -1.81 0.23 -21.82
CA MET A 361 -2.73 -0.85 -22.18
C MET A 361 -2.05 -1.90 -23.05
N PHE A 362 -2.14 -3.15 -22.61
CA PHE A 362 -1.64 -4.32 -23.32
C PHE A 362 -2.82 -5.20 -23.74
N LYS A 363 -2.82 -5.56 -25.00
CA LYS A 363 -3.82 -6.45 -25.62
C LYS A 363 -3.08 -7.39 -26.56
N ASN A 364 -2.93 -8.65 -26.16
CA ASN A 364 -2.15 -9.64 -26.88
C ASN A 364 -2.96 -10.96 -27.05
N TYR A 365 -4.12 -10.86 -27.71
CA TYR A 365 -5.03 -11.98 -28.01
C TYR A 365 -5.91 -11.69 -29.22
#